data_4e129af9c4af3b60a97379954c7abaae
#
_entry.id   4e129af9c4af3b60a97379954c7abaae
#
_cell.length_a   1.000
_cell.length_b   1.000
_cell.length_c   1.000
_cell.angle_alpha   90.00
_cell.angle_beta   90.00
_cell.angle_gamma   90.00
#
_symmetry.space_group_name_H-M   'P 1'
#
loop_
_entity.id
_entity.type
_entity.pdbx_description
1 polymer ?
#
loop_
_entity_poly.entity_id
_entity_poly.type
_entity_poly.pdbx_seq_one_letter_code
_entity_poly.pdbx_strand_id
1 'polypeptide(L)'
;MKSIFIAFDQAHYEKIIDLLEKNNCRGFTACQPVLGRGTKKGEPHYGTHAWPSLASAIITIVDDSYVDSILEKLKALDEERPKLGLRAFVWNVEKSI
;
A
#
# COMPACT_ATOMS: atom_id res chain seq x y z
N MET A 1 -7.68 -11.28 -13.15
CA MET A 1 -6.56 -10.80 -12.30
C MET A 1 -6.59 -9.30 -12.15
N LYS A 2 -6.29 -8.85 -10.98
CA LYS A 2 -6.22 -7.42 -10.64
C LYS A 2 -4.85 -7.07 -10.10
N SER A 3 -4.43 -5.85 -10.37
CA SER A 3 -3.25 -5.25 -9.76
C SER A 3 -3.71 -4.38 -8.60
N ILE A 4 -3.08 -4.52 -7.44
CA ILE A 4 -3.31 -3.62 -6.31
C ILE A 4 -2.02 -2.86 -6.08
N PHE A 5 -2.10 -1.54 -6.18
CA PHE A 5 -1.01 -0.64 -5.86
C PHE A 5 -1.27 -0.03 -4.48
N ILE A 6 -0.33 -0.19 -3.56
CA ILE A 6 -0.48 0.27 -2.19
C ILE A 6 0.66 1.25 -1.89
N ALA A 7 0.31 2.46 -1.48
CA ALA A 7 1.28 3.47 -1.04
C ALA A 7 1.00 3.83 0.41
N PHE A 8 2.03 3.82 1.24
CA PHE A 8 1.82 3.93 2.68
C PHE A 8 3.08 4.44 3.39
N ASP A 9 2.90 4.88 4.64
CA ASP A 9 4.02 5.26 5.49
C ASP A 9 4.87 4.03 5.82
N GLN A 10 6.19 4.19 5.84
CA GLN A 10 7.12 3.11 6.15
C GLN A 10 6.81 2.39 7.48
N ALA A 11 6.16 3.05 8.41
CA ALA A 11 5.79 2.45 9.69
C ALA A 11 4.79 1.30 9.55
N HIS A 12 4.06 1.25 8.44
CA HIS A 12 3.10 0.16 8.17
C HIS A 12 3.72 -1.02 7.44
N TYR A 13 4.98 -0.95 7.05
CA TYR A 13 5.57 -1.93 6.12
C TYR A 13 5.38 -3.37 6.59
N GLU A 14 5.79 -3.70 7.80
CA GLU A 14 5.70 -5.07 8.31
C GLU A 14 4.26 -5.56 8.43
N LYS A 15 3.35 -4.69 8.85
CA LYS A 15 1.93 -5.04 8.95
C LYS A 15 1.33 -5.34 7.59
N ILE A 16 1.70 -4.58 6.56
CA ILE A 16 1.19 -4.79 5.22
C ILE A 16 1.75 -6.07 4.62
N ILE A 17 3.04 -6.34 4.78
CA ILE A 17 3.62 -7.59 4.30
C ILE A 17 2.93 -8.79 4.96
N ASP A 18 2.71 -8.74 6.27
CA ASP A 18 2.01 -9.79 6.99
C ASP A 18 0.58 -9.97 6.49
N LEU A 19 -0.12 -8.87 6.25
CA LEU A 19 -1.48 -8.89 5.70
C LEU A 19 -1.52 -9.57 4.34
N LEU A 20 -0.58 -9.23 3.45
CA LEU A 20 -0.52 -9.82 2.12
C LEU A 20 -0.24 -11.33 2.19
N GLU A 21 0.70 -11.74 3.02
CA GLU A 21 1.03 -13.15 3.18
C GLU A 21 -0.15 -13.97 3.72
N LYS A 22 -0.87 -13.43 4.70
CA LYS A 22 -2.04 -14.09 5.28
C LYS A 22 -3.23 -14.16 4.32
N ASN A 23 -3.23 -13.34 3.27
CA ASN A 23 -4.31 -13.31 2.29
C ASN A 23 -3.88 -13.90 0.93
N ASN A 24 -2.91 -14.79 0.94
CA ASN A 24 -2.41 -15.47 -0.26
C ASN A 24 -1.79 -14.56 -1.32
N CYS A 25 -1.36 -13.37 -0.93
CA CYS A 25 -0.70 -12.43 -1.82
C CYS A 25 0.82 -12.52 -1.62
N ARG A 26 1.39 -13.68 -1.89
CA ARG A 26 2.82 -13.91 -1.67
C ARG A 26 3.69 -13.27 -2.74
N GLY A 27 3.13 -13.09 -3.94
CA GLY A 27 3.84 -12.42 -5.02
C GLY A 27 3.61 -10.93 -4.97
N PHE A 28 4.64 -10.16 -4.65
CA PHE A 28 4.55 -8.71 -4.66
C PHE A 28 5.91 -8.09 -4.99
N THR A 29 5.87 -6.84 -5.45
CA THR A 29 7.07 -6.03 -5.64
C THR A 29 6.98 -4.85 -4.70
N ALA A 30 8.00 -4.66 -3.89
CA ALA A 30 8.05 -3.56 -2.94
C ALA A 30 9.14 -2.58 -3.32
N CYS A 31 8.81 -1.29 -3.22
CA CYS A 31 9.76 -0.21 -3.43
C CYS A 31 9.83 0.60 -2.14
N GLN A 32 11.04 0.72 -1.60
CA GLN A 32 11.26 1.59 -0.44
C GLN A 32 12.73 2.04 -0.37
N PRO A 33 12.96 3.29 0.05
CA PRO A 33 11.91 4.26 0.33
C PRO A 33 11.37 4.90 -0.94
N VAL A 34 10.16 5.46 -0.87
CA VAL A 34 9.61 6.33 -1.91
C VAL A 34 9.17 7.63 -1.25
N LEU A 35 9.02 8.68 -2.05
CA LEU A 35 8.60 9.98 -1.56
C LEU A 35 7.19 10.27 -2.06
N GLY A 36 6.38 10.93 -1.25
CA GLY A 36 5.04 11.24 -1.71
C GLY A 36 4.16 11.86 -0.63
N ARG A 37 2.94 12.09 -1.04
CA ARG A 37 1.88 12.56 -0.18
C ARG A 37 0.59 11.84 -0.60
N GLY A 38 -0.05 11.15 0.33
CA GLY A 38 -1.20 10.30 0.03
C GLY A 38 -2.44 11.06 -0.41
N THR A 39 -2.62 12.29 0.08
CA THR A 39 -3.73 13.16 -0.29
C THR A 39 -3.26 14.60 -0.33
N LYS A 40 -4.08 15.49 -0.91
CA LYS A 40 -3.76 16.92 -0.98
C LYS A 40 -3.48 17.53 0.39
N LYS A 41 -4.20 17.09 1.43
CA LYS A 41 -4.04 17.56 2.80
C LYS A 41 -3.25 16.60 3.67
N GLY A 42 -2.74 15.52 3.09
CA GLY A 42 -1.99 14.52 3.81
C GLY A 42 -0.61 15.00 4.21
N GLU A 43 -0.04 14.33 5.20
CA GLU A 43 1.30 14.61 5.67
C GLU A 43 2.32 14.19 4.61
N PRO A 44 3.23 15.07 4.20
CA PRO A 44 4.26 14.71 3.21
C PRO A 44 5.24 13.67 3.75
N HIS A 45 5.69 12.80 2.85
CA HIS A 45 6.69 11.77 3.13
C HIS A 45 7.88 12.01 2.22
N TYR A 46 8.65 13.07 2.51
CA TYR A 46 9.72 13.53 1.62
C TYR A 46 11.12 13.20 2.12
N GLY A 47 11.24 12.67 3.35
CA GLY A 47 12.53 12.34 3.92
C GLY A 47 13.44 13.55 4.13
N THR A 48 12.86 14.74 4.27
CA THR A 48 13.60 15.98 4.49
C THR A 48 13.65 16.32 5.97
N HIS A 49 14.45 17.33 6.34
CA HIS A 49 14.52 17.79 7.72
C HIS A 49 13.15 18.22 8.26
N ALA A 50 12.36 18.93 7.44
CA ALA A 50 11.02 19.39 7.82
C ALA A 50 9.99 18.24 7.77
N TRP A 51 10.15 17.30 6.84
CA TRP A 51 9.25 16.18 6.63
C TRP A 51 10.05 14.89 6.56
N PRO A 52 10.52 14.36 7.72
CA PRO A 52 11.44 13.21 7.72
C PRO A 52 10.81 11.87 7.37
N SER A 53 9.50 11.73 7.48
CA SER A 53 8.82 10.48 7.17
C SER A 53 9.05 10.06 5.72
N LEU A 54 9.17 8.76 5.52
CA LEU A 54 9.32 8.14 4.21
C LEU A 54 8.11 7.26 3.94
N ALA A 55 7.87 6.99 2.67
CA ALA A 55 6.80 6.10 2.26
C ALA A 55 7.39 4.81 1.65
N SER A 56 6.53 3.82 1.52
CA SER A 56 6.80 2.60 0.78
C SER A 56 5.68 2.39 -0.22
N ALA A 57 5.95 1.64 -1.28
CA ALA A 57 4.93 1.27 -2.25
C ALA A 57 5.05 -0.22 -2.56
N ILE A 58 3.91 -0.86 -2.73
CA ILE A 58 3.85 -2.29 -3.08
C ILE A 58 2.88 -2.45 -4.24
N ILE A 59 3.26 -3.31 -5.19
CA ILE A 59 2.35 -3.77 -6.23
C ILE A 59 2.20 -5.28 -6.06
N THR A 60 0.97 -5.75 -6.01
CA THR A 60 0.68 -7.20 -5.98
C THR A 60 -0.41 -7.51 -7.00
N ILE A 61 -0.31 -8.67 -7.61
CA ILE A 61 -1.29 -9.14 -8.60
C ILE A 61 -2.04 -10.31 -7.98
N VAL A 62 -3.36 -10.23 -7.95
CA VAL A 62 -4.20 -11.20 -7.27
C VAL A 62 -5.42 -11.57 -8.12
N ASP A 63 -6.05 -12.69 -7.79
CA ASP A 63 -7.34 -13.03 -8.35
C ASP A 63 -8.39 -12.04 -7.89
N ASP A 64 -9.38 -11.80 -8.75
CA ASP A 64 -10.47 -10.86 -8.46
C ASP A 64 -11.15 -11.15 -7.13
N SER A 65 -11.29 -12.42 -6.78
CA SER A 65 -11.99 -12.86 -5.56
C SER A 65 -11.32 -12.40 -4.26
N TYR A 66 -10.05 -12.04 -4.29
CA TYR A 66 -9.34 -11.60 -3.10
C TYR A 66 -9.36 -10.09 -2.87
N VAL A 67 -9.74 -9.32 -3.90
CA VAL A 67 -9.60 -7.86 -3.88
C VAL A 67 -10.36 -7.20 -2.73
N ASP A 68 -11.65 -7.50 -2.60
CA ASP A 68 -12.49 -6.83 -1.60
C ASP A 68 -12.01 -7.08 -0.18
N SER A 69 -11.61 -8.30 0.12
CA SER A 69 -11.09 -8.66 1.44
C SER A 69 -9.79 -7.92 1.75
N ILE A 70 -8.89 -7.83 0.78
CA ILE A 70 -7.63 -7.13 0.95
C ILE A 70 -7.87 -5.63 1.17
N LEU A 71 -8.74 -5.03 0.36
CA LEU A 71 -9.06 -3.60 0.50
C LEU A 71 -9.70 -3.30 1.86
N GLU A 72 -10.59 -4.15 2.34
CA GLU A 72 -11.19 -3.98 3.68
C GLU A 72 -10.12 -3.96 4.77
N LYS A 73 -9.18 -4.89 4.70
CA LYS A 73 -8.11 -4.98 5.71
C LYS A 73 -7.16 -3.80 5.63
N LEU A 74 -6.85 -3.33 4.42
CA LEU A 74 -6.04 -2.12 4.25
C LEU A 74 -6.76 -0.89 4.78
N LYS A 75 -8.06 -0.79 4.54
CA LYS A 75 -8.87 0.31 5.06
C LYS A 75 -8.87 0.32 6.59
N ALA A 76 -9.02 -0.84 7.21
CA ALA A 76 -8.98 -0.94 8.67
C ALA A 76 -7.62 -0.49 9.23
N LEU A 77 -6.54 -0.86 8.55
CA LEU A 77 -5.20 -0.43 8.93
C LEU A 77 -5.03 1.09 8.81
N ASP A 78 -5.56 1.69 7.74
CA ASP A 78 -5.52 3.14 7.55
C ASP A 78 -6.31 3.86 8.65
N GLU A 79 -7.46 3.31 9.04
CA GLU A 79 -8.30 3.92 10.07
C GLU A 79 -7.66 3.94 11.46
N GLU A 80 -6.71 3.05 11.73
CA GLU A 80 -5.97 3.07 13.00
C GLU A 80 -5.10 4.32 13.12
N ARG A 81 -4.50 4.77 12.01
CA ARG A 81 -3.60 5.93 11.98
C ARG A 81 -3.76 6.69 10.67
N PRO A 82 -4.89 7.37 10.48
CA PRO A 82 -5.22 7.98 9.18
C PRO A 82 -4.23 9.05 8.72
N LYS A 83 -3.51 9.69 9.64
CA LYS A 83 -2.51 10.70 9.29
C LYS A 83 -1.32 10.12 8.53
N LEU A 84 -1.06 8.83 8.63
CA LEU A 84 0.03 8.18 7.91
C LEU A 84 -0.25 8.03 6.41
N GLY A 85 -1.52 8.12 6.00
CA GLY A 85 -1.87 8.27 4.58
C GLY A 85 -1.74 7.03 3.72
N LEU A 86 -2.27 5.90 4.18
CA LEU A 86 -2.32 4.70 3.35
C LEU A 86 -3.34 4.85 2.24
N ARG A 87 -2.95 4.50 1.01
CA ARG A 87 -3.83 4.49 -0.17
C ARG A 87 -3.63 3.21 -0.95
N ALA A 88 -4.71 2.70 -1.52
CA ALA A 88 -4.66 1.52 -2.38
C ALA A 88 -5.56 1.73 -3.59
N PHE A 89 -5.08 1.32 -4.75
CA PHE A 89 -5.80 1.45 -6.02
C PHE A 89 -5.76 0.11 -6.73
N VAL A 90 -6.84 -0.21 -7.43
CA VAL A 90 -7.00 -1.49 -8.13
C VAL A 90 -7.30 -1.24 -9.59
N TRP A 91 -6.64 -1.99 -10.47
CA TRP A 91 -6.95 -1.97 -11.91
C TRP A 91 -6.77 -3.35 -12.52
N ASN A 92 -7.34 -3.52 -13.70
CA ASN A 92 -7.26 -4.79 -14.42
C ASN A 92 -5.86 -5.06 -14.97
N VAL A 93 -5.45 -6.32 -14.92
CA VAL A 93 -4.27 -6.80 -15.62
C VAL A 93 -4.74 -7.40 -16.94
N GLU A 94 -4.40 -6.78 -18.06
CA GLU A 94 -4.82 -7.27 -19.37
C GLU A 94 -4.01 -8.47 -19.83
N LYS A 95 -2.69 -8.44 -19.61
CA LYS A 95 -1.77 -9.50 -20.07
C LYS A 95 -0.63 -9.64 -19.06
N SER A 96 -0.09 -10.83 -19.01
CA SER A 96 1.09 -11.13 -18.19
C SER A 96 1.95 -12.19 -18.86
N ILE A 97 3.15 -12.36 -18.39
CA ILE A 97 4.02 -13.43 -18.80
C ILE A 97 4.23 -14.42 -17.67
#